data_1f7c1b20b74b2b76e3427decb8000ca1
#
_entry.id   1f7c1b20b74b2b76e3427decb8000ca1
#
_cell.length_a   1.000
_cell.length_b   1.000
_cell.length_c   1.000
_cell.angle_alpha   90.00
_cell.angle_beta   90.00
_cell.angle_gamma   90.00
#
_symmetry.space_group_name_H-M   'P 1'
#
loop_
_entity.id
_entity.type
_entity.pdbx_description
1 polymer ?
#
loop_
_entity_poly.entity_id
_entity_poly.type
_entity_poly.pdbx_seq_one_letter_code
_entity_poly.pdbx_strand_id
1 'polypeptide(L)'
;MEDRYLFKAKRIDNGEWVQGSCVYTFAPSKGYVVGIIVESYFIVEENGNMVSIDKNTICRCTGKRDKYNHLIFENDLMDGFIYPYLSGLDSEHDYFAEVCWCDDITAFGICTHKYKNSDVRGSADGEVDLLEDFDSSKWEIIGNIFDNKELLESE
;
A
#
# COMPACT_ATOMS: atom_id res chain seq x y z
N MET A 1 -4.45 -8.76 18.36
CA MET A 1 -4.43 -7.36 17.84
C MET A 1 -5.13 -7.37 16.49
N GLU A 2 -5.98 -6.42 16.26
CA GLU A 2 -6.61 -6.33 14.96
C GLU A 2 -5.58 -5.87 13.92
N ASP A 3 -5.53 -6.56 12.79
CA ASP A 3 -4.54 -6.34 11.73
C ASP A 3 -4.50 -4.90 11.21
N ARG A 4 -5.62 -4.18 11.29
CA ARG A 4 -5.72 -2.77 10.86
C ARG A 4 -4.82 -1.78 11.61
N TYR A 5 -4.27 -2.18 12.75
CA TYR A 5 -3.32 -1.37 13.50
C TYR A 5 -1.86 -1.65 13.14
N LEU A 6 -1.63 -2.57 12.24
CA LEU A 6 -0.30 -2.86 11.75
C LEU A 6 0.14 -1.88 10.67
N PHE A 7 1.43 -1.66 10.63
CA PHE A 7 2.13 -0.89 9.61
C PHE A 7 3.26 -1.72 9.02
N LYS A 8 3.65 -1.44 7.80
CA LYS A 8 4.92 -1.92 7.25
C LYS A 8 5.72 -0.72 6.74
N ALA A 9 7.03 -0.84 6.76
CA ALA A 9 7.95 0.15 6.22
C ALA A 9 9.29 -0.50 5.89
N LYS A 10 10.11 0.19 5.10
CA LYS A 10 11.47 -0.26 4.82
C LYS A 10 12.42 0.15 5.93
N ARG A 11 13.28 -0.77 6.33
CA ARG A 11 14.39 -0.51 7.25
C ARG A 11 15.40 0.44 6.60
N ILE A 12 15.94 1.35 7.40
CA ILE A 12 17.00 2.27 6.92
C ILE A 12 18.29 1.52 6.64
N ASP A 13 18.61 0.48 7.44
CA ASP A 13 19.90 -0.21 7.38
C ASP A 13 20.08 -1.13 6.17
N ASN A 14 19.02 -1.82 5.73
CA ASN A 14 19.13 -2.81 4.65
C ASN A 14 18.04 -2.71 3.57
N GLY A 15 17.05 -1.82 3.74
CA GLY A 15 15.94 -1.66 2.80
C GLY A 15 14.92 -2.79 2.80
N GLU A 16 15.01 -3.74 3.70
CA GLU A 16 14.02 -4.82 3.84
C GLU A 16 12.75 -4.32 4.51
N TRP A 17 11.64 -4.94 4.16
CA TRP A 17 10.35 -4.66 4.79
C TRP A 17 10.29 -5.20 6.21
N VAL A 18 9.75 -4.41 7.12
CA VAL A 18 9.45 -4.79 8.50
C VAL A 18 8.02 -4.41 8.82
N GLN A 19 7.36 -5.20 9.65
CA GLN A 19 5.95 -5.05 10.02
C GLN A 19 5.79 -4.99 11.52
N GLY A 20 4.89 -4.14 12.00
CA GLY A 20 4.57 -4.00 13.41
C GLY A 20 3.84 -2.70 13.72
N SER A 21 3.97 -2.23 14.94
CA SER A 21 3.42 -0.95 15.38
C SER A 21 4.35 0.19 15.00
N CYS A 22 3.80 1.25 14.42
CA CYS A 22 4.59 2.43 14.04
C CYS A 22 4.70 3.40 15.22
N VAL A 23 5.91 3.82 15.51
CA VAL A 23 6.23 4.77 16.58
C VAL A 23 7.19 5.83 16.03
N TYR A 24 6.97 7.06 16.42
CA TYR A 24 7.90 8.15 16.12
C TYR A 24 8.32 8.86 17.39
N THR A 25 9.55 9.36 17.41
CA THR A 25 10.12 10.08 18.54
C THR A 25 10.33 11.55 18.20
N PHE A 26 10.12 12.41 19.20
CA PHE A 26 10.41 13.82 19.10
C PHE A 26 11.69 14.13 19.87
N ALA A 27 12.60 14.90 19.24
CA ALA A 27 13.69 15.49 20.01
C ALA A 27 13.21 16.78 20.68
N PRO A 28 13.61 17.02 21.94
CA PRO A 28 13.56 18.35 22.48
C PRO A 28 14.55 19.23 21.68
N SER A 29 14.05 20.35 21.16
CA SER A 29 14.91 21.32 20.54
C SER A 29 15.98 21.78 21.52
N LYS A 30 17.25 21.59 21.20
CA LYS A 30 18.33 22.18 21.97
C LYS A 30 18.44 23.65 21.59
N GLY A 31 18.00 24.55 22.47
CA GLY A 31 18.09 25.99 22.29
C GLY A 31 16.72 26.69 22.21
N TYR A 32 16.76 27.97 21.88
CA TYR A 32 15.59 28.86 21.86
C TYR A 32 14.67 28.66 20.62
N VAL A 33 14.80 27.56 19.90
CA VAL A 33 13.94 27.26 18.75
C VAL A 33 12.67 26.61 19.27
N VAL A 34 11.58 27.34 19.16
CA VAL A 34 10.23 26.82 19.45
C VAL A 34 9.81 25.96 18.28
N GLY A 35 9.93 24.62 18.42
CA GLY A 35 9.46 23.67 17.41
C GLY A 35 9.65 22.23 17.88
N ILE A 36 8.70 21.39 17.54
CA ILE A 36 8.83 19.94 17.72
C ILE A 36 9.44 19.39 16.45
N ILE A 37 10.64 18.84 16.53
CA ILE A 37 11.29 18.16 15.42
C ILE A 37 11.09 16.68 15.61
N VAL A 38 10.41 16.04 14.66
CA VAL A 38 10.34 14.58 14.62
C VAL A 38 11.70 14.08 14.14
N GLU A 39 12.39 13.35 14.99
CA GLU A 39 13.74 12.88 14.68
C GLU A 39 13.77 11.52 14.03
N SER A 40 12.91 10.60 14.46
CA SER A 40 13.03 9.21 14.06
C SER A 40 11.70 8.50 14.03
N TYR A 41 11.57 7.60 13.07
CA TYR A 41 10.44 6.69 12.92
C TYR A 41 10.92 5.26 13.11
N PHE A 42 10.11 4.47 13.82
CA PHE A 42 10.40 3.08 14.16
C PHE A 42 9.20 2.19 13.91
N ILE A 43 9.48 0.95 13.56
CA ILE A 43 8.52 -0.15 13.69
C ILE A 43 8.93 -0.97 14.91
N VAL A 44 7.97 -1.25 15.77
CA VAL A 44 8.13 -2.20 16.88
C VAL A 44 7.55 -3.52 16.42
N GLU A 45 8.42 -4.51 16.22
CA GLU A 45 8.04 -5.86 15.82
C GLU A 45 7.33 -6.59 16.97
N GLU A 46 6.64 -7.69 16.64
CA GLU A 46 5.94 -8.52 17.62
C GLU A 46 6.86 -9.03 18.74
N ASN A 47 8.12 -9.30 18.43
CA ASN A 47 9.14 -9.70 19.41
C ASN A 47 9.64 -8.55 20.29
N GLY A 48 9.16 -7.33 20.10
CA GLY A 48 9.56 -6.14 20.83
C GLY A 48 10.78 -5.40 20.28
N ASN A 49 11.39 -5.87 19.20
CA ASN A 49 12.50 -5.16 18.57
C ASN A 49 12.01 -3.86 17.95
N MET A 50 12.74 -2.78 18.21
CA MET A 50 12.51 -1.46 17.63
C MET A 50 13.44 -1.26 16.45
N VAL A 51 12.91 -1.06 15.26
CA VAL A 51 13.65 -0.98 14.01
C VAL A 51 13.46 0.40 13.39
N SER A 52 14.58 1.09 13.10
CA SER A 52 14.54 2.37 12.39
C SER A 52 14.08 2.20 10.94
N ILE A 53 13.15 3.02 10.52
CA ILE A 53 12.51 2.91 9.20
C ILE A 53 12.58 4.21 8.41
N ASP A 54 12.47 4.08 7.10
CA ASP A 54 12.27 5.20 6.18
C ASP A 54 10.81 5.65 6.24
N LYS A 55 10.58 6.86 6.74
CA LYS A 55 9.24 7.46 6.90
C LYS A 55 8.44 7.51 5.59
N ASN A 56 9.11 7.62 4.46
CA ASN A 56 8.46 7.72 3.14
C ASN A 56 7.90 6.39 2.65
N THR A 57 8.22 5.30 3.33
CA THR A 57 7.77 3.94 3.01
C THR A 57 6.73 3.39 3.98
N ILE A 58 6.27 4.20 4.93
CA ILE A 58 5.27 3.77 5.92
C ILE A 58 3.93 3.51 5.22
N CYS A 59 3.43 2.28 5.35
CA CYS A 59 2.17 1.83 4.78
C CYS A 59 1.26 1.29 5.88
N ARG A 60 0.01 1.73 5.88
CA ARG A 60 -1.02 1.26 6.82
C ARG A 60 -1.61 -0.06 6.34
N CYS A 61 -1.91 -0.96 7.25
CA CYS A 61 -2.66 -2.17 6.95
C CYS A 61 -4.13 -1.84 6.68
N THR A 62 -4.70 -2.41 5.63
CA THR A 62 -6.10 -2.23 5.29
C THR A 62 -7.05 -3.08 6.15
N GLY A 63 -6.52 -4.09 6.83
CA GLY A 63 -7.29 -5.12 7.53
C GLY A 63 -7.84 -6.20 6.62
N LYS A 64 -7.66 -6.11 5.31
CA LYS A 64 -8.07 -7.12 4.33
C LYS A 64 -6.91 -8.03 3.95
N ARG A 65 -7.24 -9.19 3.40
CA ARG A 65 -6.27 -10.20 2.95
C ARG A 65 -6.52 -10.59 1.51
N ASP A 66 -5.45 -10.97 0.82
CA ASP A 66 -5.52 -11.48 -0.54
C ASP A 66 -5.93 -12.97 -0.58
N LYS A 67 -5.98 -13.55 -1.78
CA LYS A 67 -6.37 -14.96 -1.98
C LYS A 67 -5.44 -15.97 -1.30
N TYR A 68 -4.21 -15.57 -0.98
CA TYR A 68 -3.22 -16.39 -0.26
C TYR A 68 -3.15 -16.07 1.23
N ASN A 69 -4.13 -15.31 1.75
CA ASN A 69 -4.21 -14.90 3.14
C ASN A 69 -3.10 -13.92 3.59
N HIS A 70 -2.46 -13.23 2.66
CA HIS A 70 -1.52 -12.17 2.96
C HIS A 70 -2.24 -10.86 3.27
N LEU A 71 -1.79 -10.15 4.29
CA LEU A 71 -2.31 -8.81 4.61
C LEU A 71 -2.04 -7.83 3.48
N ILE A 72 -3.05 -7.05 3.16
CA ILE A 72 -2.98 -5.98 2.15
C ILE A 72 -2.68 -4.66 2.85
N PHE A 73 -1.66 -3.97 2.36
CA PHE A 73 -1.24 -2.66 2.85
C PHE A 73 -1.47 -1.56 1.82
N GLU A 74 -1.56 -0.35 2.30
CA GLU A 74 -1.45 0.85 1.48
C GLU A 74 -0.21 0.77 0.58
N ASN A 75 -0.34 1.19 -0.67
CA ASN A 75 0.70 1.13 -1.71
C ASN A 75 1.02 -0.28 -2.26
N ASP A 76 0.29 -1.31 -1.86
CA ASP A 76 0.38 -2.61 -2.52
C ASP A 76 -0.22 -2.55 -3.93
N LEU A 77 0.35 -3.33 -4.84
CA LEU A 77 -0.17 -3.58 -6.17
C LEU A 77 -0.82 -4.95 -6.22
N MET A 78 -2.04 -5.01 -6.76
CA MET A 78 -2.89 -6.18 -6.75
C MET A 78 -3.28 -6.58 -8.16
N ASP A 79 -3.26 -7.87 -8.46
CA ASP A 79 -3.79 -8.45 -9.69
C ASP A 79 -4.98 -9.36 -9.39
N GLY A 80 -5.86 -9.53 -10.37
CA GLY A 80 -7.06 -10.34 -10.26
C GLY A 80 -8.21 -9.79 -11.08
N PHE A 81 -9.42 -10.31 -10.83
CA PHE A 81 -10.65 -9.84 -11.48
C PHE A 81 -11.11 -8.52 -10.87
N ILE A 82 -10.61 -7.41 -11.37
CA ILE A 82 -10.96 -6.08 -10.87
C ILE A 82 -12.32 -5.65 -11.44
N TYR A 83 -12.53 -5.85 -12.75
CA TYR A 83 -13.80 -5.53 -13.42
C TYR A 83 -14.30 -6.69 -14.29
N PRO A 84 -14.76 -7.80 -13.68
CA PRO A 84 -15.18 -8.98 -14.44
C PRO A 84 -16.45 -8.79 -15.29
N TYR A 85 -17.11 -7.66 -15.14
CA TYR A 85 -18.40 -7.36 -15.79
C TYR A 85 -18.32 -6.29 -16.88
N LEU A 86 -17.18 -5.63 -17.06
CA LEU A 86 -17.11 -4.46 -17.95
C LEU A 86 -17.13 -4.79 -19.44
N SER A 87 -16.74 -5.98 -19.84
CA SER A 87 -16.68 -6.29 -21.26
C SER A 87 -16.95 -7.74 -21.64
N GLY A 88 -17.10 -8.63 -20.69
CA GLY A 88 -17.14 -10.07 -20.98
C GLY A 88 -15.84 -10.62 -21.60
N LEU A 89 -14.83 -9.77 -21.70
CA LEU A 89 -13.50 -10.06 -22.25
C LEU A 89 -12.40 -9.79 -21.24
N ASP A 90 -12.76 -9.33 -20.04
CA ASP A 90 -11.79 -8.99 -19.02
C ASP A 90 -11.06 -10.21 -18.54
N SER A 91 -9.77 -10.24 -18.81
CA SER A 91 -8.87 -11.21 -18.26
C SER A 91 -8.25 -10.66 -16.98
N GLU A 92 -7.77 -11.56 -16.15
CA GLU A 92 -7.00 -11.21 -14.94
C GLU A 92 -5.78 -10.34 -15.22
N HIS A 93 -5.42 -10.16 -16.49
CA HIS A 93 -4.16 -9.51 -16.90
C HIS A 93 -4.37 -8.19 -17.64
N ASP A 94 -5.58 -7.65 -17.66
CA ASP A 94 -5.85 -6.38 -18.35
C ASP A 94 -5.62 -5.17 -17.46
N TYR A 95 -5.93 -5.31 -16.18
CA TYR A 95 -5.80 -4.26 -15.19
C TYR A 95 -5.15 -4.77 -13.91
N PHE A 96 -4.51 -3.87 -13.20
CA PHE A 96 -4.07 -4.08 -11.81
C PHE A 96 -4.51 -2.91 -10.96
N ALA A 97 -4.56 -3.12 -9.64
CA ALA A 97 -4.99 -2.11 -8.69
C ALA A 97 -3.82 -1.66 -7.82
N GLU A 98 -3.74 -0.37 -7.58
CA GLU A 98 -2.90 0.24 -6.55
C GLU A 98 -3.77 0.57 -5.34
N VAL A 99 -3.42 0.04 -4.18
CA VAL A 99 -4.12 0.34 -2.93
C VAL A 99 -3.67 1.70 -2.43
N CYS A 100 -4.60 2.61 -2.27
CA CYS A 100 -4.32 3.99 -1.86
C CYS A 100 -5.18 4.42 -0.69
N TRP A 101 -4.79 5.49 -0.03
CA TRP A 101 -5.62 6.19 0.93
C TRP A 101 -6.28 7.38 0.25
N CYS A 102 -7.58 7.49 0.39
CA CYS A 102 -8.36 8.59 -0.18
C CYS A 102 -8.77 9.56 0.93
N ASP A 103 -8.10 10.71 1.01
CA ASP A 103 -8.35 11.71 2.04
C ASP A 103 -9.78 12.27 1.97
N ASP A 104 -10.31 12.47 0.78
CA ASP A 104 -11.64 13.04 0.54
C ASP A 104 -12.77 12.22 1.18
N ILE A 105 -12.60 10.91 1.22
CA ILE A 105 -13.59 9.98 1.75
C ILE A 105 -13.12 9.25 3.01
N THR A 106 -11.91 9.53 3.46
CA THR A 106 -11.29 8.95 4.67
C THR A 106 -11.33 7.41 4.67
N ALA A 107 -11.02 6.81 3.54
CA ALA A 107 -11.07 5.37 3.36
C ALA A 107 -9.97 4.87 2.43
N PHE A 108 -9.68 3.58 2.51
CA PHE A 108 -8.84 2.92 1.51
C PHE A 108 -9.60 2.77 0.20
N GLY A 109 -8.91 3.08 -0.88
CA GLY A 109 -9.40 2.92 -2.23
C GLY A 109 -8.45 2.08 -3.06
N ILE A 110 -8.87 1.82 -4.27
CA ILE A 110 -8.03 1.28 -5.32
C ILE A 110 -7.99 2.26 -6.47
N CYS A 111 -6.80 2.50 -7.01
CA CYS A 111 -6.61 3.17 -8.28
C CYS A 111 -6.32 2.11 -9.33
N THR A 112 -7.16 2.02 -10.34
CA THR A 112 -7.03 1.02 -11.39
C THR A 112 -6.05 1.50 -12.45
N HIS A 113 -5.11 0.63 -12.80
CA HIS A 113 -4.12 0.84 -13.83
C HIS A 113 -4.27 -0.22 -14.91
N LYS A 114 -4.06 0.17 -16.16
CA LYS A 114 -4.03 -0.75 -17.28
C LYS A 114 -2.62 -1.30 -17.47
N TYR A 115 -2.50 -2.60 -17.69
CA TYR A 115 -1.20 -3.16 -18.08
C TYR A 115 -0.74 -2.64 -19.43
N LYS A 116 0.57 -2.40 -19.58
CA LYS A 116 1.18 -1.89 -20.82
C LYS A 116 0.91 -2.76 -22.03
N ASN A 117 0.81 -4.07 -21.84
CA ASN A 117 0.58 -5.06 -22.89
C ASN A 117 -0.88 -5.44 -23.10
N SER A 118 -1.80 -4.74 -22.42
CA SER A 118 -3.22 -5.01 -22.56
C SER A 118 -3.79 -4.36 -23.80
N ASP A 119 -4.51 -5.14 -24.60
CA ASP A 119 -5.22 -4.67 -25.79
C ASP A 119 -6.65 -4.19 -25.48
N VAL A 120 -7.04 -4.19 -24.21
CA VAL A 120 -8.38 -3.77 -23.80
C VAL A 120 -8.62 -2.32 -24.15
N ARG A 121 -9.68 -2.08 -24.90
CA ARG A 121 -10.18 -0.74 -25.22
C ARG A 121 -11.12 -0.24 -24.14
N GLY A 122 -10.66 -0.23 -22.89
CA GLY A 122 -11.44 0.20 -21.76
C GLY A 122 -10.91 1.48 -21.16
N SER A 123 -11.77 2.19 -20.44
CA SER A 123 -11.49 3.46 -19.79
C SER A 123 -11.36 3.36 -18.27
N ALA A 124 -11.16 2.17 -17.72
CA ALA A 124 -11.01 2.01 -16.27
C ALA A 124 -9.65 2.49 -15.74
N ASP A 125 -8.70 2.80 -16.64
CA ASP A 125 -7.38 3.30 -16.25
C ASP A 125 -7.52 4.65 -15.52
N GLY A 126 -6.98 4.72 -14.31
CA GLY A 126 -7.04 5.91 -13.46
C GLY A 126 -8.32 6.06 -12.64
N GLU A 127 -9.29 5.16 -12.75
CA GLU A 127 -10.47 5.17 -11.88
C GLU A 127 -10.08 4.84 -10.44
N VAL A 128 -10.74 5.53 -9.50
CA VAL A 128 -10.54 5.32 -8.06
C VAL A 128 -11.87 4.88 -7.44
N ASP A 129 -11.87 3.71 -6.83
CA ASP A 129 -13.03 3.11 -6.18
C ASP A 129 -12.73 2.78 -4.72
N LEU A 130 -13.77 2.55 -3.92
CA LEU A 130 -13.61 2.09 -2.54
C LEU A 130 -13.09 0.66 -2.50
N LEU A 131 -12.05 0.41 -1.71
CA LEU A 131 -11.52 -0.94 -1.52
C LEU A 131 -12.58 -1.91 -0.97
N GLU A 132 -13.48 -1.44 -0.11
CA GLU A 132 -14.53 -2.27 0.50
C GLU A 132 -15.56 -2.82 -0.49
N ASP A 133 -15.71 -2.19 -1.66
CA ASP A 133 -16.64 -2.62 -2.69
C ASP A 133 -16.13 -3.83 -3.49
N PHE A 134 -14.90 -4.26 -3.25
CA PHE A 134 -14.26 -5.36 -3.97
C PHE A 134 -13.98 -6.55 -3.06
N ASP A 135 -14.09 -7.74 -3.63
CA ASP A 135 -13.72 -8.98 -2.96
C ASP A 135 -12.20 -9.23 -3.08
N SER A 136 -11.46 -8.66 -2.14
CA SER A 136 -10.00 -8.78 -2.13
C SER A 136 -9.49 -10.22 -1.99
N SER A 137 -10.35 -11.15 -1.53
CA SER A 137 -10.00 -12.58 -1.43
C SER A 137 -9.78 -13.26 -2.78
N LYS A 138 -10.13 -12.60 -3.88
CA LYS A 138 -9.89 -13.07 -5.25
C LYS A 138 -8.64 -12.46 -5.88
N TRP A 139 -7.96 -11.58 -5.18
CA TRP A 139 -6.80 -10.85 -5.67
C TRP A 139 -5.51 -11.44 -5.14
N GLU A 140 -4.44 -11.10 -5.83
CA GLU A 140 -3.07 -11.46 -5.50
C GLU A 140 -2.22 -10.20 -5.39
N ILE A 141 -1.45 -10.08 -4.32
CA ILE A 141 -0.43 -9.02 -4.21
C ILE A 141 0.71 -9.36 -5.16
N ILE A 142 0.98 -8.48 -6.12
CA ILE A 142 2.05 -8.66 -7.12
C ILE A 142 3.28 -7.80 -6.84
N GLY A 143 3.19 -6.91 -5.88
CA GLY A 143 4.27 -6.01 -5.51
C GLY A 143 3.76 -4.78 -4.80
N ASN A 144 4.51 -3.70 -4.89
CA ASN A 144 4.16 -2.40 -4.32
C ASN A 144 4.79 -1.25 -5.11
N ILE A 145 4.36 -0.03 -4.85
CA ILE A 145 4.81 1.15 -5.60
C ILE A 145 6.31 1.45 -5.44
N PHE A 146 6.96 0.96 -4.38
CA PHE A 146 8.38 1.23 -4.10
C PHE A 146 9.31 0.25 -4.82
N ASP A 147 8.95 -1.02 -4.84
CA ASP A 147 9.78 -2.09 -5.40
C ASP A 147 9.47 -2.37 -6.89
N ASN A 148 8.28 -2.01 -7.34
CA ASN A 148 7.76 -2.33 -8.68
C ASN A 148 7.32 -1.08 -9.45
N LYS A 149 8.14 -0.03 -9.44
CA LYS A 149 7.86 1.25 -10.11
C LYS A 149 7.63 1.08 -11.62
N GLU A 150 8.27 0.11 -12.21
CA GLU A 150 8.17 -0.20 -13.65
C GLU A 150 6.74 -0.54 -14.11
N LEU A 151 5.90 -1.03 -13.19
CA LEU A 151 4.49 -1.28 -13.50
C LEU A 151 3.68 0.01 -13.66
N LEU A 152 4.05 1.04 -12.90
CA LEU A 152 3.35 2.33 -12.86
C LEU A 152 3.88 3.33 -13.90
N GLU A 153 5.10 3.14 -14.38
CA GLU A 153 5.71 4.05 -15.36
C GLU A 153 5.01 3.91 -16.70
N SER A 154 4.40 4.99 -17.18
CA SER A 154 3.90 5.10 -18.57
C SER A 154 5.08 5.19 -19.53
N GLU A 155 4.99 4.47 -20.62
CA GLU A 155 5.95 4.64 -21.72
C GLU A 155 5.90 6.04 -22.32
#